data_59285c181a44fb784d15cc55ab12adc0
#
_entry.id   59285c181a44fb784d15cc55ab12adc0
#
_cell.length_a   1.000
_cell.length_b   1.000
_cell.length_c   1.000
_cell.angle_alpha   90.00
_cell.angle_beta   90.00
_cell.angle_gamma   90.00
#
_symmetry.space_group_name_H-M   'P 1'
#
loop_
_entity.id
_entity.type
_entity.pdbx_description
1 polymer ?
#
loop_
_entity_poly.entity_id
_entity_poly.type
_entity_poly.pdbx_seq_one_letter_code
_entity_poly.pdbx_strand_id
1 'polypeptide(L)'
;MKRQYILAGVTTLFASLFISCSQEDVTDESFPQPAKEIVFDFEISRTRTITEGKKTFFSDGDQVGIFGLKRGTEEVLHDNLDYHYLASSKTWTAESSITFPIDGSDLNFYAYYPYVAGIRGVNFEFAVAQDQSEEDGYSRSDFLSAKNETSQVDDESITLSFVHQFARVEAEITVPQGEVIKSVDICAKKTAVIDLAKQSVTVKPDEAAEYITMQPAGERFRAVIPAQDTGKGKLFRITVESGATYWYKTVENIALPENEITVFSIDCTNPSF
;
A
#
# COMPACT_ATOMS: atom_id res chain seq x y z
N MET A 1 58.64 -4.69 76.17
CA MET A 1 59.51 -3.48 76.30
C MET A 1 58.77 -2.30 75.67
N LYS A 2 58.70 -1.24 76.48
CA LYS A 2 58.06 0.02 76.28
C LYS A 2 58.58 0.81 75.04
N ARG A 3 57.73 1.51 74.38
CA ARG A 3 57.96 2.96 74.12
C ARG A 3 56.70 3.64 73.66
N GLN A 4 56.23 4.57 74.53
CA GLN A 4 55.28 5.61 74.24
C GLN A 4 56.02 6.72 73.49
N TYR A 5 55.35 7.35 72.52
CA TYR A 5 55.69 8.74 72.09
C TYR A 5 54.38 9.56 72.09
N ILE A 6 54.40 10.54 72.92
CA ILE A 6 53.47 11.68 72.96
C ILE A 6 53.88 12.65 71.84
N LEU A 7 53.01 13.13 71.03
CA LEU A 7 53.26 14.37 70.29
C LEU A 7 52.08 15.28 70.29
N ALA A 8 52.38 16.50 70.56
CA ALA A 8 51.54 17.62 70.90
C ALA A 8 50.68 18.13 69.77
N GLY A 9 49.57 18.77 70.15
CA GLY A 9 48.63 19.43 69.26
C GLY A 9 49.15 20.70 68.61
N VAL A 10 48.70 20.94 67.42
CA VAL A 10 48.68 22.26 66.80
C VAL A 10 47.28 22.56 66.34
N THR A 11 46.65 23.47 67.01
CA THR A 11 45.34 24.02 66.65
C THR A 11 45.52 25.05 65.59
N THR A 12 45.16 24.75 64.38
CA THR A 12 45.13 25.75 63.28
C THR A 12 43.66 26.16 63.06
N LEU A 13 43.40 27.38 63.36
CA LEU A 13 42.10 28.06 63.14
C LEU A 13 41.95 28.37 61.66
N PHE A 14 41.08 27.66 60.95
CA PHE A 14 40.73 27.98 59.56
C PHE A 14 39.47 28.88 59.54
N ALA A 15 39.71 30.11 59.11
CA ALA A 15 38.64 31.06 58.80
C ALA A 15 37.94 30.58 57.51
N SER A 16 36.68 30.19 57.58
CA SER A 16 35.81 29.86 56.45
C SER A 16 35.39 31.14 55.74
N LEU A 17 35.97 31.41 54.59
CA LEU A 17 35.46 32.33 53.61
C LEU A 17 34.29 31.67 52.88
N PHE A 18 33.06 32.09 53.15
CA PHE A 18 31.89 31.73 52.32
C PHE A 18 31.97 32.49 51.02
N ILE A 19 32.46 31.81 49.97
CA ILE A 19 32.27 32.25 48.60
C ILE A 19 30.84 31.83 48.24
N SER A 20 29.93 32.77 48.18
CA SER A 20 28.61 32.64 47.58
C SER A 20 28.83 32.54 46.07
N CYS A 21 28.90 31.33 45.50
CA CYS A 21 28.66 31.12 44.10
C CYS A 21 27.19 31.35 43.84
N SER A 22 26.87 32.45 43.17
CA SER A 22 25.61 32.59 42.48
C SER A 22 25.58 31.45 41.43
N GLN A 23 24.69 30.50 41.61
CA GLN A 23 24.32 29.51 40.65
C GLN A 23 23.66 30.28 39.49
N GLU A 24 24.41 30.57 38.44
CA GLU A 24 23.79 30.91 37.17
C GLU A 24 22.96 29.70 36.79
N ASP A 25 21.67 29.91 36.59
CA ASP A 25 20.81 28.96 35.96
C ASP A 25 21.43 28.58 34.63
N VAL A 26 22.04 27.40 34.58
CA VAL A 26 22.40 26.76 33.34
C VAL A 26 21.05 26.49 32.70
N THR A 27 20.66 27.34 31.77
CA THR A 27 19.55 27.04 30.86
C THR A 27 19.84 25.67 30.33
N ASP A 28 18.93 24.75 30.63
CA ASP A 28 18.93 23.39 30.16
C ASP A 28 18.96 23.49 28.61
N GLU A 29 20.17 23.42 28.03
CA GLU A 29 20.30 23.19 26.61
C GLU A 29 19.73 21.81 26.38
N SER A 30 18.44 21.74 26.09
CA SER A 30 17.78 20.52 25.70
C SER A 30 18.51 20.02 24.45
N PHE A 31 19.39 19.04 24.65
CA PHE A 31 19.93 18.30 23.52
C PHE A 31 18.77 17.84 22.66
N PRO A 32 18.79 18.08 21.35
CA PRO A 32 17.71 17.63 20.50
C PRO A 32 17.54 16.13 20.71
N GLN A 33 16.37 15.73 21.19
CA GLN A 33 16.02 14.33 21.35
C GLN A 33 16.15 13.66 19.98
N PRO A 34 16.71 12.46 19.89
CA PRO A 34 16.72 11.73 18.62
C PRO A 34 15.30 11.63 18.08
N ALA A 35 15.13 11.90 16.79
CA ALA A 35 13.83 11.81 16.16
C ALA A 35 13.23 10.42 16.41
N LYS A 36 12.01 10.39 16.95
CA LYS A 36 11.30 9.14 17.27
C LYS A 36 10.95 8.43 15.96
N GLU A 37 11.34 7.18 15.83
CA GLU A 37 10.93 6.32 14.72
C GLU A 37 9.45 6.01 14.81
N ILE A 38 8.76 6.09 13.67
CA ILE A 38 7.34 5.81 13.56
C ILE A 38 7.13 4.32 13.30
N VAL A 39 6.32 3.69 14.13
CA VAL A 39 5.86 2.32 13.93
C VAL A 39 4.54 2.36 13.16
N PHE A 40 4.45 1.59 12.08
CA PHE A 40 3.23 1.46 11.31
C PHE A 40 2.54 0.12 11.55
N ASP A 41 1.21 0.19 11.73
CA ASP A 41 0.30 -0.94 11.66
C ASP A 41 -0.43 -0.92 10.31
N PHE A 42 -0.24 -1.97 9.50
CA PHE A 42 -0.92 -2.09 8.21
C PHE A 42 -1.99 -3.16 8.26
N GLU A 43 -3.20 -2.78 7.91
CA GLU A 43 -4.32 -3.68 7.81
C GLU A 43 -5.04 -3.53 6.46
N ILE A 44 -5.68 -4.58 5.98
CA ILE A 44 -6.53 -4.50 4.80
C ILE A 44 -7.98 -4.48 5.28
N SER A 45 -8.68 -3.38 4.97
CA SER A 45 -10.08 -3.21 5.33
C SER A 45 -10.94 -4.24 4.65
N ARG A 46 -11.72 -4.98 5.44
CA ARG A 46 -12.71 -5.93 4.94
C ARG A 46 -13.96 -5.15 4.55
N THR A 47 -14.24 -5.07 3.27
CA THR A 47 -15.54 -4.55 2.81
C THR A 47 -16.63 -5.55 3.11
N ARG A 48 -17.86 -5.07 3.37
CA ARG A 48 -19.03 -5.92 3.71
C ARG A 48 -19.49 -6.83 2.57
N THR A 49 -19.01 -6.63 1.36
CA THR A 49 -19.38 -7.40 0.17
C THR A 49 -18.32 -8.44 -0.11
N ILE A 50 -18.68 -9.71 0.10
CA ILE A 50 -18.00 -10.96 -0.31
C ILE A 50 -16.48 -10.87 -0.41
N THR A 51 -15.80 -11.29 0.65
CA THR A 51 -14.33 -11.35 0.76
C THR A 51 -13.71 -12.55 0.03
N GLU A 52 -14.49 -13.36 -0.65
CA GLU A 52 -13.97 -14.56 -1.32
C GLU A 52 -13.05 -14.18 -2.47
N GLY A 53 -11.77 -14.56 -2.32
CA GLY A 53 -10.73 -14.35 -3.32
C GLY A 53 -10.15 -12.94 -3.43
N LYS A 54 -10.52 -11.95 -2.58
CA LYS A 54 -9.77 -10.70 -2.41
C LYS A 54 -8.64 -10.89 -1.41
N LYS A 55 -7.54 -10.15 -1.59
CA LYS A 55 -6.48 -10.06 -0.60
C LYS A 55 -7.04 -9.47 0.70
N THR A 56 -6.98 -10.21 1.79
CA THR A 56 -7.50 -9.78 3.11
C THR A 56 -6.40 -9.64 4.15
N PHE A 57 -5.18 -10.03 3.81
CA PHE A 57 -3.97 -9.90 4.63
C PHE A 57 -2.74 -9.91 3.74
N PHE A 58 -1.68 -9.33 4.24
CA PHE A 58 -0.39 -9.32 3.56
C PHE A 58 0.31 -10.67 3.69
N SER A 59 1.02 -11.04 2.66
CA SER A 59 1.81 -12.26 2.55
C SER A 59 3.30 -11.95 2.71
N ASP A 60 4.09 -12.96 3.05
CA ASP A 60 5.55 -12.80 3.17
C ASP A 60 6.15 -12.22 1.88
N GLY A 61 6.97 -11.17 2.06
CA GLY A 61 7.57 -10.45 0.95
C GLY A 61 6.70 -9.40 0.28
N ASP A 62 5.45 -9.19 0.70
CA ASP A 62 4.66 -8.06 0.21
C ASP A 62 5.36 -6.73 0.53
N GLN A 63 5.27 -5.79 -0.41
CA GLN A 63 5.89 -4.48 -0.31
C GLN A 63 4.87 -3.37 -0.47
N VAL A 64 4.96 -2.34 0.37
CA VAL A 64 4.12 -1.14 0.29
C VAL A 64 4.99 0.09 0.16
N GLY A 65 4.54 1.07 -0.63
CA GLY A 65 5.17 2.38 -0.72
C GLY A 65 4.51 3.37 0.23
N ILE A 66 5.30 4.13 0.99
CA ILE A 66 4.81 5.12 1.94
C ILE A 66 5.37 6.50 1.61
N PHE A 67 4.48 7.50 1.66
CA PHE A 67 4.80 8.91 1.60
C PHE A 67 4.46 9.58 2.92
N GLY A 68 5.34 10.46 3.41
CA GLY A 68 5.09 11.33 4.56
C GLY A 68 5.16 12.79 4.13
N LEU A 69 4.03 13.50 4.22
CA LEU A 69 3.93 14.92 3.86
C LEU A 69 3.73 15.75 5.11
N LYS A 70 4.40 16.90 5.18
CA LYS A 70 4.21 17.86 6.26
C LYS A 70 2.77 18.37 6.25
N ARG A 71 2.05 18.20 7.38
CA ARG A 71 0.64 18.55 7.47
C ARG A 71 0.39 20.02 7.17
N GLY A 72 -0.67 20.29 6.38
CA GLY A 72 -1.04 21.64 5.95
C GLY A 72 -0.18 22.23 4.84
N THR A 73 0.73 21.43 4.26
CA THR A 73 1.57 21.81 3.12
C THR A 73 1.56 20.69 2.07
N GLU A 74 2.23 20.94 0.92
CA GLU A 74 2.50 19.91 -0.10
C GLU A 74 3.95 19.39 0.00
N GLU A 75 4.69 19.73 1.07
CA GLU A 75 6.07 19.33 1.25
C GLU A 75 6.17 17.83 1.55
N VAL A 76 6.84 17.11 0.65
CA VAL A 76 7.11 15.67 0.79
C VAL A 76 8.42 15.52 1.56
N LEU A 77 8.34 14.99 2.78
CA LEU A 77 9.51 14.72 3.62
C LEU A 77 10.01 13.28 3.48
N HIS A 78 9.09 12.36 3.24
CA HIS A 78 9.39 10.96 2.96
C HIS A 78 8.72 10.58 1.64
N ASP A 79 9.51 10.18 0.64
CA ASP A 79 9.06 9.97 -0.73
C ASP A 79 9.24 8.51 -1.13
N ASN A 80 8.12 7.78 -1.22
CA ASN A 80 8.03 6.39 -1.67
C ASN A 80 8.97 5.42 -0.94
N LEU A 81 8.95 5.44 0.40
CA LEU A 81 9.73 4.49 1.19
C LEU A 81 9.15 3.10 1.09
N ASP A 82 10.02 2.12 0.84
CA ASP A 82 9.69 0.72 0.66
C ASP A 82 9.66 -0.01 2.00
N TYR A 83 8.49 -0.53 2.36
CA TYR A 83 8.27 -1.36 3.55
C TYR A 83 7.94 -2.79 3.13
N HIS A 84 8.67 -3.75 3.68
CA HIS A 84 8.55 -5.19 3.41
C HIS A 84 7.87 -5.91 4.56
N TYR A 85 6.90 -6.75 4.25
CA TYR A 85 6.26 -7.61 5.25
C TYR A 85 7.05 -8.89 5.50
N LEU A 86 7.33 -9.19 6.75
CA LEU A 86 7.94 -10.42 7.22
C LEU A 86 6.91 -11.26 7.97
N ALA A 87 6.39 -12.31 7.34
CA ALA A 87 5.34 -13.15 7.92
C ALA A 87 5.82 -13.93 9.16
N SER A 88 7.12 -14.25 9.25
CA SER A 88 7.72 -14.98 10.37
C SER A 88 7.62 -14.22 11.70
N SER A 89 7.78 -12.90 11.67
CA SER A 89 7.66 -11.99 12.82
C SER A 89 6.35 -11.20 12.83
N LYS A 90 5.59 -11.19 11.71
CA LYS A 90 4.42 -10.35 11.47
C LYS A 90 4.73 -8.86 11.61
N THR A 91 5.91 -8.47 11.14
CA THR A 91 6.39 -7.08 11.20
C THR A 91 6.67 -6.54 9.80
N TRP A 92 6.68 -5.22 9.72
CA TRP A 92 7.12 -4.49 8.54
C TRP A 92 8.50 -3.91 8.78
N THR A 93 9.36 -3.99 7.79
CA THR A 93 10.74 -3.48 7.84
C THR A 93 11.02 -2.61 6.62
N ALA A 94 11.86 -1.60 6.80
CA ALA A 94 12.35 -0.74 5.74
C ALA A 94 13.85 -0.51 5.92
N GLU A 95 14.55 -0.16 4.83
CA GLU A 95 15.97 0.23 4.92
C GLU A 95 16.15 1.58 5.64
N SER A 96 15.14 2.45 5.53
CA SER A 96 15.11 3.77 6.17
C SER A 96 13.83 3.96 6.93
N SER A 97 13.94 4.24 8.23
CA SER A 97 12.78 4.51 9.07
C SER A 97 12.21 5.90 8.80
N ILE A 98 10.90 6.01 8.92
CA ILE A 98 10.21 7.30 8.93
C ILE A 98 10.27 7.87 10.35
N THR A 99 10.59 9.16 10.44
CA THR A 99 10.60 9.92 11.69
C THR A 99 9.79 11.19 11.55
N PHE A 100 9.23 11.68 12.66
CA PHE A 100 8.66 13.02 12.67
C PHE A 100 9.75 14.09 12.56
N PRO A 101 9.43 15.26 11.95
CA PRO A 101 10.35 16.37 11.88
C PRO A 101 10.79 16.87 13.26
N ILE A 102 12.05 17.31 13.38
CA ILE A 102 12.60 17.85 14.63
C ILE A 102 11.88 19.13 15.08
N ASP A 103 11.24 19.85 14.15
CA ASP A 103 10.45 21.06 14.44
C ASP A 103 9.08 20.74 15.08
N GLY A 104 8.79 19.46 15.33
CA GLY A 104 7.53 19.02 15.94
C GLY A 104 6.32 19.09 15.01
N SER A 105 6.52 19.24 13.70
CA SER A 105 5.42 19.25 12.74
C SER A 105 4.80 17.87 12.59
N ASP A 106 3.47 17.82 12.55
CA ASP A 106 2.74 16.62 12.21
C ASP A 106 2.89 16.23 10.74
N LEU A 107 2.73 14.94 10.45
CA LEU A 107 2.76 14.40 9.11
C LEU A 107 1.40 13.83 8.71
N ASN A 108 1.10 13.89 7.42
CA ASN A 108 0.08 13.09 6.78
C ASN A 108 0.77 11.92 6.07
N PHE A 109 0.24 10.73 6.22
CA PHE A 109 0.77 9.53 5.60
C PHE A 109 -0.16 9.02 4.52
N TYR A 110 0.45 8.63 3.40
CA TYR A 110 -0.22 8.03 2.25
C TYR A 110 0.56 6.79 1.86
N ALA A 111 -0.14 5.69 1.66
CA ALA A 111 0.49 4.43 1.31
C ALA A 111 -0.24 3.71 0.19
N TYR A 112 0.47 2.85 -0.53
CA TYR A 112 -0.10 2.03 -1.58
C TYR A 112 0.58 0.66 -1.69
N TYR A 113 -0.15 -0.29 -2.23
CA TYR A 113 0.29 -1.63 -2.58
C TYR A 113 -0.17 -1.95 -4.02
N PRO A 114 0.62 -2.70 -4.80
CA PRO A 114 1.99 -3.14 -4.53
C PRO A 114 3.00 -1.98 -4.74
N TYR A 115 4.11 -2.04 -4.03
CA TYR A 115 5.20 -1.07 -4.21
C TYR A 115 5.76 -1.09 -5.63
N VAL A 116 6.04 0.09 -6.16
CA VAL A 116 6.71 0.28 -7.45
C VAL A 116 7.88 1.24 -7.26
N ALA A 117 9.09 0.76 -7.54
CA ALA A 117 10.29 1.58 -7.48
C ALA A 117 10.21 2.75 -8.46
N GLY A 118 10.72 3.92 -8.03
CA GLY A 118 10.82 5.11 -8.89
C GLY A 118 9.58 5.98 -8.96
N ILE A 119 8.46 5.60 -8.34
CA ILE A 119 7.32 6.51 -8.15
C ILE A 119 7.77 7.68 -7.28
N ARG A 120 7.29 8.89 -7.61
CA ARG A 120 7.57 10.14 -6.89
C ARG A 120 6.28 10.88 -6.60
N GLY A 121 6.13 11.32 -5.33
CA GLY A 121 4.95 12.04 -4.87
C GLY A 121 3.68 11.20 -4.87
N VAL A 122 2.61 11.77 -4.36
CA VAL A 122 1.33 11.08 -4.12
C VAL A 122 0.41 11.01 -5.36
N ASN A 123 0.85 11.56 -6.48
CA ASN A 123 0.13 11.54 -7.76
C ASN A 123 1.00 10.82 -8.80
N PHE A 124 0.52 9.69 -9.34
CA PHE A 124 1.27 8.88 -10.30
C PHE A 124 0.35 8.02 -11.18
N GLU A 125 0.91 7.45 -12.24
CA GLU A 125 0.23 6.45 -13.07
C GLU A 125 0.58 5.04 -12.55
N PHE A 126 -0.45 4.17 -12.51
CA PHE A 126 -0.29 2.76 -12.20
C PHE A 126 -0.97 1.92 -13.28
N ALA A 127 -0.24 0.93 -13.80
CA ALA A 127 -0.76 0.02 -14.83
C ALA A 127 -0.84 -1.41 -14.30
N VAL A 128 -1.99 -2.07 -14.51
CA VAL A 128 -2.13 -3.51 -14.24
C VAL A 128 -1.32 -4.33 -15.25
N ALA A 129 -0.94 -5.53 -14.86
CA ALA A 129 -0.30 -6.47 -15.77
C ALA A 129 -1.25 -6.84 -16.92
N GLN A 130 -0.72 -6.89 -18.15
CA GLN A 130 -1.48 -7.32 -19.31
C GLN A 130 -1.72 -8.84 -19.28
N ASP A 131 -0.81 -9.59 -18.73
CA ASP A 131 -0.95 -11.02 -18.45
C ASP A 131 -1.12 -11.21 -16.94
N GLN A 132 -2.33 -11.59 -16.54
CA GLN A 132 -2.70 -11.93 -15.16
C GLN A 132 -3.01 -13.43 -15.03
N SER A 133 -2.63 -14.27 -16.02
CA SER A 133 -2.91 -15.72 -15.98
C SER A 133 -2.25 -16.42 -14.80
N GLU A 134 -1.13 -15.91 -14.32
CA GLU A 134 -0.40 -16.39 -13.16
C GLU A 134 -0.60 -15.49 -11.95
N GLU A 135 -0.39 -16.06 -10.75
CA GLU A 135 -0.61 -15.36 -9.48
C GLU A 135 0.21 -14.06 -9.36
N ASP A 136 1.44 -14.03 -9.84
CA ASP A 136 2.28 -12.83 -9.81
C ASP A 136 1.66 -11.67 -10.61
N GLY A 137 1.21 -11.93 -11.83
CA GLY A 137 0.55 -10.92 -12.67
C GLY A 137 -0.74 -10.42 -12.07
N TYR A 138 -1.53 -11.33 -11.46
CA TYR A 138 -2.78 -11.00 -10.79
C TYR A 138 -2.53 -10.18 -9.51
N SER A 139 -1.68 -10.67 -8.60
CA SER A 139 -1.44 -10.04 -7.31
C SER A 139 -0.85 -8.63 -7.42
N ARG A 140 0.11 -8.41 -8.34
CA ARG A 140 0.69 -7.08 -8.56
C ARG A 140 -0.22 -6.12 -9.32
N SER A 141 -1.38 -6.59 -9.81
CA SER A 141 -2.44 -5.74 -10.40
C SER A 141 -3.46 -5.28 -9.35
N ASP A 142 -3.50 -5.90 -8.17
CA ASP A 142 -4.48 -5.59 -7.12
C ASP A 142 -4.02 -4.36 -6.33
N PHE A 143 -4.39 -3.17 -6.83
CA PHE A 143 -3.99 -1.90 -6.26
C PHE A 143 -4.81 -1.56 -5.02
N LEU A 144 -4.12 -1.36 -3.89
CA LEU A 144 -4.69 -0.89 -2.63
C LEU A 144 -4.08 0.45 -2.24
N SER A 145 -4.83 1.29 -1.56
CA SER A 145 -4.30 2.51 -0.94
C SER A 145 -4.80 2.70 0.49
N ALA A 146 -4.01 3.42 1.28
CA ALA A 146 -4.33 3.82 2.63
C ALA A 146 -3.88 5.26 2.86
N LYS A 147 -4.55 5.97 3.81
CA LYS A 147 -4.08 7.26 4.30
C LYS A 147 -4.33 7.43 5.79
N ASN A 148 -3.51 8.24 6.43
CA ASN A 148 -3.71 8.75 7.77
C ASN A 148 -3.32 10.24 7.80
N GLU A 149 -4.31 11.10 8.04
CA GLU A 149 -4.16 12.55 8.07
C GLU A 149 -4.39 13.12 9.50
N THR A 150 -4.42 12.24 10.50
CA THR A 150 -4.71 12.57 11.89
C THR A 150 -3.57 12.26 12.86
N SER A 151 -2.47 11.65 12.36
CA SER A 151 -1.32 11.30 13.19
C SER A 151 -0.69 12.51 13.84
N GLN A 152 -0.16 12.34 15.05
CA GLN A 152 0.51 13.36 15.84
C GLN A 152 1.92 12.91 16.21
N VAL A 153 2.80 13.86 16.49
CA VAL A 153 4.22 13.60 16.82
C VAL A 153 4.39 12.67 18.03
N ASP A 154 3.42 12.61 18.92
CA ASP A 154 3.46 11.80 20.13
C ASP A 154 2.83 10.40 19.94
N ASP A 155 2.27 10.08 18.78
CA ASP A 155 1.68 8.77 18.51
C ASP A 155 2.76 7.67 18.64
N GLU A 156 2.39 6.56 19.29
CA GLU A 156 3.27 5.40 19.45
C GLU A 156 3.30 4.55 18.18
N SER A 157 2.15 4.45 17.50
CA SER A 157 2.00 3.77 16.22
C SER A 157 0.96 4.46 15.35
N ILE A 158 1.06 4.28 14.04
CA ILE A 158 0.15 4.84 13.05
C ILE A 158 -0.47 3.72 12.25
N THR A 159 -1.80 3.61 12.32
CA THR A 159 -2.54 2.63 11.52
C THR A 159 -2.80 3.15 10.12
N LEU A 160 -2.48 2.33 9.12
CA LEU A 160 -2.79 2.53 7.71
C LEU A 160 -3.73 1.41 7.23
N SER A 161 -5.00 1.74 7.09
CA SER A 161 -6.05 0.81 6.68
C SER A 161 -6.20 0.84 5.16
N PHE A 162 -5.69 -0.19 4.49
CA PHE A 162 -5.72 -0.32 3.03
C PHE A 162 -7.10 -0.73 2.53
N VAL A 163 -7.51 -0.12 1.43
CA VAL A 163 -8.72 -0.47 0.69
C VAL A 163 -8.40 -0.75 -0.77
N HIS A 164 -9.08 -1.73 -1.36
CA HIS A 164 -8.95 -2.01 -2.80
C HIS A 164 -9.51 -0.84 -3.61
N GLN A 165 -8.76 -0.40 -4.60
CA GLN A 165 -9.11 0.74 -5.45
C GLN A 165 -9.55 0.33 -6.85
N PHE A 166 -9.27 -0.90 -7.25
CA PHE A 166 -9.60 -1.39 -8.57
C PHE A 166 -10.81 -2.31 -8.55
N ALA A 167 -11.40 -2.49 -9.72
CA ALA A 167 -12.49 -3.44 -9.96
C ALA A 167 -11.94 -4.85 -10.13
N ARG A 168 -12.63 -5.84 -9.60
CA ARG A 168 -12.40 -7.24 -9.91
C ARG A 168 -13.49 -7.73 -10.85
N VAL A 169 -13.09 -8.31 -11.97
CA VAL A 169 -13.98 -8.93 -12.94
C VAL A 169 -13.81 -10.43 -12.89
N GLU A 170 -14.93 -11.15 -12.86
CA GLU A 170 -14.97 -12.60 -12.94
C GLU A 170 -15.84 -13.04 -14.12
N ALA A 171 -15.46 -14.15 -14.75
CA ALA A 171 -16.22 -14.75 -15.83
C ALA A 171 -16.43 -16.25 -15.58
N GLU A 172 -17.69 -16.67 -15.54
CA GLU A 172 -18.12 -18.06 -15.61
C GLU A 172 -18.39 -18.39 -17.08
N ILE A 173 -17.71 -19.38 -17.65
CA ILE A 173 -17.75 -19.61 -19.09
C ILE A 173 -18.16 -21.04 -19.39
N THR A 174 -19.19 -21.18 -20.21
CA THR A 174 -19.60 -22.45 -20.77
C THR A 174 -19.17 -22.51 -22.24
N VAL A 175 -18.40 -23.54 -22.61
CA VAL A 175 -17.98 -23.79 -24.00
C VAL A 175 -18.70 -25.02 -24.58
N PRO A 176 -18.73 -25.20 -25.91
CA PRO A 176 -19.32 -26.40 -26.53
C PRO A 176 -18.70 -27.68 -26.00
N GLN A 177 -19.48 -28.75 -26.00
CA GLN A 177 -19.07 -30.07 -25.53
C GLN A 177 -17.80 -30.55 -26.27
N GLY A 178 -16.79 -30.91 -25.49
CA GLY A 178 -15.50 -31.40 -26.02
C GLY A 178 -14.46 -30.30 -26.19
N GLU A 179 -14.82 -29.03 -26.06
CA GLU A 179 -13.86 -27.93 -26.06
C GLU A 179 -13.29 -27.70 -24.65
N VAL A 180 -12.02 -27.31 -24.60
CA VAL A 180 -11.31 -26.93 -23.37
C VAL A 180 -10.85 -25.49 -23.51
N ILE A 181 -11.10 -24.66 -22.51
CA ILE A 181 -10.69 -23.26 -22.51
C ILE A 181 -9.15 -23.19 -22.37
N LYS A 182 -8.50 -22.51 -23.30
CA LYS A 182 -7.06 -22.24 -23.28
C LYS A 182 -6.74 -20.90 -22.59
N SER A 183 -7.47 -19.85 -22.91
CA SER A 183 -7.31 -18.53 -22.31
C SER A 183 -8.61 -17.74 -22.39
N VAL A 184 -8.76 -16.84 -21.44
CA VAL A 184 -9.83 -15.83 -21.40
C VAL A 184 -9.19 -14.47 -21.23
N ASP A 185 -9.59 -13.53 -22.05
CA ASP A 185 -9.11 -12.16 -21.99
C ASP A 185 -10.28 -11.17 -21.85
N ILE A 186 -10.09 -10.12 -21.08
CA ILE A 186 -11.01 -8.98 -20.99
C ILE A 186 -10.43 -7.76 -21.70
N CYS A 187 -11.25 -7.06 -22.49
CA CYS A 187 -10.87 -5.81 -23.16
C CYS A 187 -11.13 -4.62 -22.22
N ALA A 188 -10.05 -4.02 -21.70
CA ALA A 188 -10.14 -2.91 -20.76
C ALA A 188 -8.93 -1.97 -20.90
N LYS A 189 -9.06 -0.74 -20.42
CA LYS A 189 -7.92 0.15 -20.20
C LYS A 189 -7.17 -0.34 -18.96
N LYS A 190 -5.85 -0.35 -19.00
CA LYS A 190 -5.03 -0.93 -17.92
C LYS A 190 -4.29 0.08 -17.07
N THR A 191 -4.24 1.36 -17.48
CA THR A 191 -3.55 2.42 -16.74
C THR A 191 -4.55 3.33 -16.03
N ALA A 192 -4.28 3.60 -14.77
CA ALA A 192 -4.99 4.58 -13.96
C ALA A 192 -4.05 5.71 -13.53
N VAL A 193 -4.62 6.90 -13.38
CA VAL A 193 -4.03 8.04 -12.67
C VAL A 193 -4.49 7.94 -11.22
N ILE A 194 -3.54 7.84 -10.31
CA ILE A 194 -3.76 7.71 -8.87
C ILE A 194 -3.50 9.05 -8.19
N ASP A 195 -4.38 9.45 -7.28
CA ASP A 195 -4.17 10.53 -6.32
C ASP A 195 -4.39 9.95 -4.91
N LEU A 196 -3.31 9.63 -4.21
CA LEU A 196 -3.38 9.00 -2.88
C LEU A 196 -3.98 9.93 -1.83
N ALA A 197 -3.74 11.24 -1.95
CA ALA A 197 -4.25 12.21 -0.99
C ALA A 197 -5.78 12.31 -1.05
N LYS A 198 -6.35 12.25 -2.26
CA LYS A 198 -7.80 12.20 -2.47
C LYS A 198 -8.37 10.79 -2.38
N GLN A 199 -7.52 9.77 -2.35
CA GLN A 199 -7.91 8.37 -2.53
C GLN A 199 -8.78 8.19 -3.80
N SER A 200 -8.35 8.78 -4.90
CA SER A 200 -9.07 8.71 -6.16
C SER A 200 -8.27 8.01 -7.23
N VAL A 201 -8.99 7.21 -8.02
CA VAL A 201 -8.48 6.47 -9.17
C VAL A 201 -9.26 6.90 -10.40
N THR A 202 -8.56 7.32 -11.43
CA THR A 202 -9.19 7.69 -12.71
C THR A 202 -8.47 6.97 -13.84
N VAL A 203 -9.23 6.27 -14.66
CA VAL A 203 -8.66 5.62 -15.85
C VAL A 203 -8.03 6.67 -16.76
N LYS A 204 -6.85 6.37 -17.29
CA LYS A 204 -6.15 7.26 -18.22
C LYS A 204 -7.03 7.54 -19.45
N PRO A 205 -7.43 8.81 -19.71
CA PRO A 205 -8.50 9.10 -20.67
C PRO A 205 -8.17 8.67 -22.09
N ASP A 206 -6.94 8.94 -22.53
CA ASP A 206 -6.50 8.76 -23.92
C ASP A 206 -5.90 7.36 -24.20
N GLU A 207 -5.97 6.45 -23.23
CA GLU A 207 -5.51 5.08 -23.41
C GLU A 207 -6.55 4.25 -24.18
N ALA A 208 -6.08 3.47 -25.14
CA ALA A 208 -6.92 2.48 -25.81
C ALA A 208 -7.13 1.26 -24.90
N ALA A 209 -8.33 0.67 -24.95
CA ALA A 209 -8.55 -0.62 -24.29
C ALA A 209 -7.76 -1.75 -25.01
N GLU A 210 -7.15 -2.61 -24.22
CA GLU A 210 -6.39 -3.76 -24.66
C GLU A 210 -6.93 -5.06 -24.06
N TYR A 211 -6.56 -6.21 -24.60
CA TYR A 211 -6.91 -7.51 -24.01
C TYR A 211 -5.94 -7.85 -22.88
N ILE A 212 -6.51 -8.03 -21.68
CA ILE A 212 -5.81 -8.45 -20.46
C ILE A 212 -6.17 -9.91 -20.23
N THR A 213 -5.15 -10.78 -20.18
CA THR A 213 -5.35 -12.21 -19.94
C THR A 213 -5.72 -12.44 -18.49
N MET A 214 -6.82 -13.17 -18.28
CA MET A 214 -7.40 -13.42 -16.95
C MET A 214 -6.79 -14.66 -16.30
N GLN A 215 -6.75 -14.66 -14.97
CA GLN A 215 -6.30 -15.79 -14.16
C GLN A 215 -7.38 -16.87 -14.06
N PRO A 216 -7.06 -18.15 -14.30
CA PRO A 216 -7.94 -19.27 -13.95
C PRO A 216 -8.08 -19.34 -12.42
N ALA A 217 -9.32 -19.45 -11.92
CA ALA A 217 -9.63 -19.50 -10.49
C ALA A 217 -10.79 -20.48 -10.22
N GLY A 218 -10.48 -21.76 -10.14
CA GLY A 218 -11.49 -22.82 -10.05
C GLY A 218 -12.35 -22.89 -11.29
N GLU A 219 -13.65 -22.67 -11.18
CA GLU A 219 -14.60 -22.68 -12.30
C GLU A 219 -14.74 -21.33 -13.01
N ARG A 220 -13.99 -20.30 -12.54
CA ARG A 220 -14.03 -18.93 -13.05
C ARG A 220 -12.69 -18.49 -13.58
N PHE A 221 -12.73 -17.45 -14.37
CA PHE A 221 -11.57 -16.62 -14.71
C PHE A 221 -11.72 -15.26 -14.04
N ARG A 222 -10.64 -14.70 -13.53
CA ARG A 222 -10.66 -13.42 -12.83
C ARG A 222 -9.56 -12.48 -13.31
N ALA A 223 -9.83 -11.17 -13.27
CA ALA A 223 -8.84 -10.14 -13.50
C ALA A 223 -9.12 -8.94 -12.60
N VAL A 224 -8.06 -8.20 -12.27
CA VAL A 224 -8.14 -6.90 -11.61
C VAL A 224 -7.82 -5.82 -12.63
N ILE A 225 -8.69 -4.81 -12.73
CA ILE A 225 -8.54 -3.70 -13.68
C ILE A 225 -8.92 -2.40 -13.01
N PRO A 226 -8.41 -1.24 -13.47
CA PRO A 226 -8.89 0.06 -13.00
C PRO A 226 -10.40 0.17 -13.14
N ALA A 227 -11.07 0.77 -12.14
CA ALA A 227 -12.51 1.03 -12.19
C ALA A 227 -12.86 1.84 -13.43
N GLN A 228 -13.80 1.35 -14.24
CA GLN A 228 -14.15 1.96 -15.53
C GLN A 228 -15.50 1.47 -16.04
N ASP A 229 -16.08 2.22 -16.99
CA ASP A 229 -17.16 1.70 -17.81
C ASP A 229 -16.59 0.90 -18.98
N THR A 230 -17.20 -0.23 -19.31
CA THR A 230 -16.84 -0.99 -20.51
C THR A 230 -17.26 -0.19 -21.74
N GLY A 231 -16.52 -0.33 -22.82
CA GLY A 231 -17.03 0.10 -24.13
C GLY A 231 -18.13 -0.85 -24.66
N LYS A 232 -18.89 -0.40 -25.66
CA LYS A 232 -19.74 -1.29 -26.46
C LYS A 232 -18.86 -2.13 -27.41
N GLY A 233 -19.24 -3.37 -27.63
CA GLY A 233 -18.52 -4.26 -28.53
C GLY A 233 -17.88 -5.45 -27.85
N LYS A 234 -16.76 -5.92 -28.35
CA LYS A 234 -16.11 -7.14 -27.88
C LYS A 234 -15.46 -6.91 -26.50
N LEU A 235 -16.09 -7.41 -25.46
CA LEU A 235 -15.60 -7.31 -24.08
C LEU A 235 -14.72 -8.49 -23.68
N PHE A 236 -15.13 -9.73 -23.98
CA PHE A 236 -14.31 -10.90 -23.71
C PHE A 236 -13.91 -11.62 -24.99
N ARG A 237 -12.70 -12.18 -24.96
CA ARG A 237 -12.16 -13.11 -25.95
C ARG A 237 -11.87 -14.42 -25.26
N ILE A 238 -12.52 -15.49 -25.69
CA ILE A 238 -12.36 -16.85 -25.16
C ILE A 238 -11.69 -17.70 -26.24
N THR A 239 -10.49 -18.19 -25.99
CA THR A 239 -9.75 -19.08 -26.89
C THR A 239 -9.77 -20.48 -26.32
N VAL A 240 -10.09 -21.47 -27.15
CA VAL A 240 -10.11 -22.89 -26.77
C VAL A 240 -8.95 -23.64 -27.41
N GLU A 241 -8.63 -24.84 -26.89
CA GLU A 241 -7.50 -25.64 -27.33
C GLU A 241 -7.56 -26.08 -28.83
N SER A 242 -8.75 -26.24 -29.40
CA SER A 242 -8.95 -26.47 -30.81
C SER A 242 -8.51 -25.32 -31.73
N GLY A 243 -8.24 -24.13 -31.12
CA GLY A 243 -7.89 -22.89 -31.80
C GLY A 243 -9.09 -22.02 -32.17
N ALA A 244 -10.30 -22.45 -31.89
CA ALA A 244 -11.47 -21.59 -32.06
C ALA A 244 -11.48 -20.42 -31.04
N THR A 245 -12.11 -19.32 -31.44
CA THR A 245 -12.21 -18.12 -30.60
C THR A 245 -13.65 -17.64 -30.55
N TYR A 246 -14.17 -17.46 -29.35
CA TYR A 246 -15.49 -16.92 -29.06
C TYR A 246 -15.38 -15.50 -28.53
N TRP A 247 -16.41 -14.68 -28.81
CA TRP A 247 -16.42 -13.25 -28.45
C TRP A 247 -17.69 -12.90 -27.72
N TYR A 248 -17.57 -12.51 -26.45
CA TYR A 248 -18.70 -11.88 -25.75
C TYR A 248 -18.73 -10.40 -26.08
N LYS A 249 -19.90 -9.92 -26.53
CA LYS A 249 -20.11 -8.53 -26.93
C LYS A 249 -21.14 -7.86 -26.04
N THR A 250 -20.87 -6.62 -25.66
CA THR A 250 -21.82 -5.76 -24.96
C THR A 250 -22.49 -4.82 -25.94
N VAL A 251 -23.79 -4.56 -25.73
CA VAL A 251 -24.59 -3.59 -26.51
C VAL A 251 -24.68 -2.23 -25.81
N GLU A 252 -24.37 -2.21 -24.54
CA GLU A 252 -24.35 -1.02 -23.68
C GLU A 252 -23.08 -1.01 -22.80
N ASN A 253 -22.78 0.15 -22.21
CA ASN A 253 -21.70 0.25 -21.22
C ASN A 253 -22.12 -0.45 -19.93
N ILE A 254 -21.20 -1.18 -19.34
CA ILE A 254 -21.37 -1.83 -18.04
C ILE A 254 -20.35 -1.16 -17.10
N ALA A 255 -20.81 -0.67 -15.96
CA ALA A 255 -19.95 -0.12 -14.94
C ALA A 255 -19.17 -1.25 -14.25
N LEU A 256 -17.87 -1.06 -14.09
CA LEU A 256 -16.96 -1.91 -13.31
C LEU A 256 -16.43 -1.05 -12.16
N PRO A 257 -17.16 -0.96 -11.04
CA PRO A 257 -16.86 -0.03 -9.98
C PRO A 257 -15.65 -0.46 -9.14
N GLU A 258 -15.01 0.51 -8.50
CA GLU A 258 -13.90 0.27 -7.56
C GLU A 258 -14.35 -0.61 -6.40
N ASN A 259 -13.41 -1.42 -5.90
CA ASN A 259 -13.60 -2.29 -4.75
C ASN A 259 -14.78 -3.26 -4.84
N GLU A 260 -15.34 -3.49 -6.02
CA GLU A 260 -16.44 -4.42 -6.27
C GLU A 260 -16.02 -5.59 -7.16
N ILE A 261 -16.81 -6.66 -7.11
CA ILE A 261 -16.67 -7.82 -7.99
C ILE A 261 -17.84 -7.84 -8.96
N THR A 262 -17.55 -7.76 -10.24
CA THR A 262 -18.55 -7.95 -11.30
C THR A 262 -18.39 -9.31 -11.92
N VAL A 263 -19.45 -10.14 -11.90
CA VAL A 263 -19.45 -11.51 -12.44
C VAL A 263 -20.23 -11.54 -13.74
N PHE A 264 -19.61 -12.10 -14.78
CA PHE A 264 -20.22 -12.34 -16.08
C PHE A 264 -20.46 -13.84 -16.27
N SER A 265 -21.68 -14.23 -16.68
CA SER A 265 -21.98 -15.59 -17.12
C SER A 265 -22.05 -15.61 -18.65
N ILE A 266 -21.12 -16.35 -19.27
CA ILE A 266 -20.90 -16.37 -20.71
C ILE A 266 -21.14 -17.77 -21.25
N ASP A 267 -22.16 -17.93 -22.12
CA ASP A 267 -22.48 -19.20 -22.77
C ASP A 267 -22.11 -19.17 -24.25
N CYS A 268 -20.97 -19.77 -24.57
CA CYS A 268 -20.44 -19.88 -25.94
C CYS A 268 -21.10 -21.01 -26.75
N THR A 269 -22.02 -21.77 -26.20
CA THR A 269 -22.76 -22.84 -26.93
C THR A 269 -23.86 -22.30 -27.82
N ASN A 270 -24.28 -21.04 -27.59
CA ASN A 270 -25.32 -20.38 -28.36
C ASN A 270 -24.74 -19.83 -29.68
N PRO A 271 -25.30 -20.14 -30.85
CA PRO A 271 -24.79 -19.66 -32.15
C PRO A 271 -24.93 -18.14 -32.37
N SER A 272 -25.47 -17.39 -31.39
CA SER A 272 -25.53 -15.91 -31.42
C SER A 272 -24.24 -15.24 -30.96
N PHE A 273 -23.24 -15.99 -30.57
CA PHE A 273 -21.92 -15.51 -30.14
C PHE A 273 -20.94 -15.33 -31.28
#